data_faf34b3475d30cf60862c1fc57763f34
#
_entry.id   faf34b3475d30cf60862c1fc57763f34
#
_cell.length_a   1.000
_cell.length_b   1.000
_cell.length_c   1.000
_cell.angle_alpha   90.00
_cell.angle_beta   90.00
_cell.angle_gamma   90.00
#
_symmetry.space_group_name_H-M   'P 1'
#
loop_
_entity.id
_entity.type
_entity.pdbx_description
1 polymer ?
#
loop_
_entity_poly.entity_id
_entity_poly.type
_entity_poly.pdbx_seq_one_letter_code
_entity_poly.pdbx_strand_id
1 'polypeptide(L)'
;MSNVDYIVSTEESDILIENDSKRITDDIVDQLIVYRKQLKLTQQDIADATGIKRANIARLELKKNEASLDSLVRYAKSMKLELAIELVKR
;
A
#
# COMPACT_ATOMS: atom_id res chain seq x y z
N MET A 1 20.83 4.13 -13.32
CA MET A 1 20.01 3.98 -14.27
C MET A 1 19.08 5.08 -14.50
N SER A 2 19.01 5.43 -15.51
CA SER A 2 18.13 6.45 -15.83
C SER A 2 16.77 5.91 -16.10
N ASN A 3 15.81 6.65 -15.82
CA ASN A 3 14.53 6.23 -16.12
C ASN A 3 14.02 6.82 -17.33
N VAL A 4 14.79 7.50 -18.01
CA VAL A 4 14.36 8.03 -19.28
C VAL A 4 14.02 6.94 -20.23
N ASP A 5 14.52 5.77 -19.96
CA ASP A 5 14.24 4.64 -20.81
C ASP A 5 12.77 4.32 -20.86
N TYR A 6 12.00 4.85 -19.95
CA TYR A 6 10.59 4.56 -19.91
C TYR A 6 9.79 5.39 -20.86
N ILE A 7 10.40 6.32 -21.53
CA ILE A 7 9.65 7.20 -22.38
C ILE A 7 9.79 6.75 -23.80
N VAL A 8 9.10 5.68 -24.12
CA VAL A 8 9.17 5.17 -25.49
C VAL A 8 7.83 5.29 -26.16
N SER A 9 6.75 5.09 -25.44
CA SER A 9 5.44 5.25 -26.02
C SER A 9 4.46 5.56 -24.93
N THR A 10 3.32 6.09 -25.30
CA THR A 10 2.28 6.42 -24.33
C THR A 10 1.78 5.17 -23.64
N GLU A 11 1.58 4.11 -24.39
CA GLU A 11 1.08 2.87 -23.81
C GLU A 11 2.05 2.26 -22.82
N GLU A 12 3.33 2.23 -23.17
CA GLU A 12 4.33 1.70 -22.26
C GLU A 12 4.45 2.56 -21.01
N SER A 13 4.37 3.87 -21.18
CA SER A 13 4.43 4.77 -20.03
C SER A 13 3.27 4.54 -19.08
N ASP A 14 2.06 4.34 -19.60
CA ASP A 14 0.89 4.11 -18.78
C ASP A 14 1.02 2.80 -18.01
N ILE A 15 1.50 1.75 -18.67
CA ILE A 15 1.70 0.45 -18.01
C ILE A 15 2.73 0.56 -16.91
N LEU A 16 3.84 1.28 -17.16
CA LEU A 16 4.88 1.45 -16.17
C LEU A 16 4.38 2.23 -14.95
N ILE A 17 3.56 3.24 -15.18
CA ILE A 17 2.98 4.01 -14.08
C ILE A 17 2.08 3.13 -13.23
N GLU A 18 1.23 2.33 -13.86
CA GLU A 18 0.36 1.41 -13.12
C GLU A 18 1.17 0.43 -12.30
N ASN A 19 2.20 -0.16 -12.89
CA ASN A 19 3.04 -1.13 -12.19
C ASN A 19 3.77 -0.49 -11.02
N ASP A 20 4.27 0.73 -11.20
CA ASP A 20 4.94 1.43 -10.12
C ASP A 20 3.98 1.75 -8.97
N SER A 21 2.79 2.20 -9.30
CA SER A 21 1.79 2.53 -8.30
C SER A 21 1.43 1.31 -7.47
N LYS A 22 1.15 0.19 -8.13
CA LYS A 22 0.81 -1.03 -7.43
C LYS A 22 1.99 -1.57 -6.63
N ARG A 23 3.20 -1.47 -7.17
CA ARG A 23 4.39 -1.92 -6.46
C ARG A 23 4.58 -1.14 -5.16
N ILE A 24 4.38 0.17 -5.23
CA ILE A 24 4.52 1.03 -4.05
C ILE A 24 3.47 0.67 -3.00
N THR A 25 2.21 0.54 -3.40
CA THR A 25 1.17 0.20 -2.44
C THR A 25 1.34 -1.21 -1.90
N ASP A 26 1.79 -2.16 -2.72
CA ASP A 26 2.06 -3.52 -2.24
C ASP A 26 3.17 -3.52 -1.20
N ASP A 27 4.23 -2.73 -1.41
CA ASP A 27 5.32 -2.63 -0.44
C ASP A 27 4.82 -2.05 0.88
N ILE A 28 3.95 -1.05 0.81
CA ILE A 28 3.37 -0.46 2.02
C ILE A 28 2.52 -1.50 2.74
N VAL A 29 1.71 -2.25 2.01
CA VAL A 29 0.87 -3.29 2.62
C VAL A 29 1.74 -4.33 3.32
N ASP A 30 2.83 -4.75 2.69
CA ASP A 30 3.73 -5.72 3.31
C ASP A 30 4.27 -5.20 4.64
N GLN A 31 4.66 -3.93 4.69
CA GLN A 31 5.15 -3.32 5.92
C GLN A 31 4.06 -3.25 6.99
N LEU A 32 2.85 -2.89 6.58
CA LEU A 32 1.73 -2.82 7.51
C LEU A 32 1.45 -4.19 8.14
N ILE A 33 1.51 -5.25 7.34
CA ILE A 33 1.29 -6.60 7.83
C ILE A 33 2.37 -6.98 8.84
N VAL A 34 3.62 -6.63 8.55
CA VAL A 34 4.74 -6.92 9.48
C VAL A 34 4.49 -6.24 10.82
N TYR A 35 4.14 -4.94 10.81
CA TYR A 35 3.85 -4.22 12.04
C TYR A 35 2.65 -4.82 12.78
N ARG A 36 1.58 -5.16 12.04
CA ARG A 36 0.41 -5.77 12.65
C ARG A 36 0.79 -7.04 13.41
N LYS A 37 1.58 -7.90 12.78
CA LYS A 37 1.99 -9.16 13.40
C LYS A 37 2.93 -8.95 14.58
N GLN A 38 3.83 -7.99 14.48
CA GLN A 38 4.73 -7.64 15.56
C GLN A 38 3.95 -7.16 16.79
N LEU A 39 2.90 -6.41 16.56
CA LEU A 39 2.04 -5.91 17.63
C LEU A 39 1.03 -6.96 18.09
N LYS A 40 1.03 -8.13 17.46
CA LYS A 40 0.11 -9.23 17.79
C LYS A 40 -1.34 -8.85 17.60
N LEU A 41 -1.60 -8.03 16.61
CA LEU A 41 -2.96 -7.61 16.26
C LEU A 41 -3.50 -8.51 15.17
N THR A 42 -4.79 -8.74 15.20
CA THR A 42 -5.49 -9.51 14.18
C THR A 42 -6.05 -8.59 13.11
N GLN A 43 -6.49 -9.18 12.00
CA GLN A 43 -7.22 -8.40 10.99
C GLN A 43 -8.48 -7.79 11.58
N GLN A 44 -9.12 -8.50 12.50
CA GLN A 44 -10.32 -7.98 13.14
C GLN A 44 -9.99 -6.75 14.00
N ASP A 45 -8.84 -6.76 14.68
CA ASP A 45 -8.41 -5.60 15.46
C ASP A 45 -8.26 -4.37 14.57
N ILE A 46 -7.66 -4.55 13.40
CA ILE A 46 -7.52 -3.45 12.45
C ILE A 46 -8.88 -2.99 11.94
N ALA A 47 -9.76 -3.94 11.63
CA ALA A 47 -11.11 -3.62 11.18
C ALA A 47 -11.86 -2.80 12.22
N ASP A 48 -11.80 -3.21 13.47
CA ASP A 48 -12.49 -2.53 14.56
C ASP A 48 -11.96 -1.10 14.74
N ALA A 49 -10.65 -0.94 14.63
CA ALA A 49 -10.04 0.38 14.83
C ALA A 49 -10.23 1.32 13.64
N THR A 50 -10.36 0.79 12.44
CA THR A 50 -10.46 1.62 11.23
C THR A 50 -11.89 1.86 10.78
N GLY A 51 -12.82 1.00 11.20
CA GLY A 51 -14.17 1.02 10.65
C GLY A 51 -14.27 0.34 9.29
N ILE A 52 -13.18 -0.26 8.81
CA ILE A 52 -13.19 -1.01 7.57
C ILE A 52 -13.60 -2.45 7.88
N LYS A 53 -14.44 -3.04 7.05
CA LYS A 53 -14.89 -4.41 7.29
C LYS A 53 -13.71 -5.37 7.24
N ARG A 54 -13.72 -6.38 8.12
CA ARG A 54 -12.63 -7.35 8.17
C ARG A 54 -12.36 -8.00 6.81
N ALA A 55 -13.42 -8.31 6.07
CA ALA A 55 -13.25 -8.90 4.75
C ALA A 55 -12.47 -7.99 3.81
N ASN A 56 -12.63 -6.67 3.97
CA ASN A 56 -11.89 -5.73 3.14
C ASN A 56 -10.45 -5.57 3.62
N ILE A 57 -10.20 -5.70 4.92
CA ILE A 57 -8.82 -5.74 5.43
C ILE A 57 -8.12 -6.98 4.87
N ALA A 58 -8.79 -8.14 4.92
CA ALA A 58 -8.22 -9.38 4.39
C ALA A 58 -7.91 -9.24 2.89
N ARG A 59 -8.85 -8.65 2.14
CA ARG A 59 -8.66 -8.45 0.71
C ARG A 59 -7.49 -7.50 0.42
N LEU A 60 -7.37 -6.45 1.21
CA LEU A 60 -6.25 -5.50 1.08
C LEU A 60 -4.92 -6.21 1.27
N GLU A 61 -4.83 -7.07 2.26
CA GLU A 61 -3.59 -7.78 2.57
C GLU A 61 -3.21 -8.80 1.50
N LEU A 62 -4.17 -9.26 0.72
CA LEU A 62 -3.87 -10.18 -0.38
C LEU A 62 -3.21 -9.49 -1.58
N LYS A 63 -3.29 -8.18 -1.64
CA LYS A 63 -2.63 -7.37 -2.68
C LYS A 63 -3.06 -7.73 -4.10
N LYS A 64 -4.29 -8.19 -4.28
CA LYS A 64 -4.79 -8.50 -5.62
C LYS A 64 -5.08 -7.24 -6.42
N ASN A 65 -5.53 -6.21 -5.74
CA ASN A 65 -5.79 -4.92 -6.35
C ASN A 65 -4.96 -3.87 -5.65
N GLU A 66 -4.77 -2.74 -6.32
CA GLU A 66 -4.05 -1.63 -5.72
C GLU A 66 -4.89 -1.07 -4.57
N ALA A 67 -4.29 -0.97 -3.39
CA ALA A 67 -4.98 -0.43 -2.23
C ALA A 67 -5.09 1.09 -2.35
N SER A 68 -6.19 1.65 -1.84
CA SER A 68 -6.34 3.10 -1.84
C SER A 68 -5.44 3.71 -0.77
N LEU A 69 -4.96 4.92 -1.05
CA LEU A 69 -4.15 5.64 -0.07
C LEU A 69 -4.92 5.84 1.23
N ASP A 70 -6.21 6.14 1.14
CA ASP A 70 -7.04 6.33 2.32
C ASP A 70 -7.03 5.09 3.22
N SER A 71 -7.20 3.91 2.63
CA SER A 71 -7.18 2.67 3.40
C SER A 71 -5.84 2.42 4.06
N LEU A 72 -4.76 2.70 3.33
CA LEU A 72 -3.41 2.52 3.87
C LEU A 72 -3.14 3.46 5.03
N VAL A 73 -3.57 4.71 4.92
CA VAL A 73 -3.41 5.68 6.00
C VAL A 73 -4.20 5.26 7.22
N ARG A 74 -5.44 4.82 7.04
CA ARG A 74 -6.27 4.37 8.16
C ARG A 74 -5.66 3.15 8.85
N TYR A 75 -5.18 2.20 8.05
CA TYR A 75 -4.55 1.00 8.59
C TYR A 75 -3.34 1.38 9.44
N ALA A 76 -2.47 2.23 8.92
CA ALA A 76 -1.29 2.68 9.66
C ALA A 76 -1.69 3.37 10.97
N LYS A 77 -2.66 4.27 10.91
CA LYS A 77 -3.11 5.00 12.08
C LYS A 77 -3.71 4.09 13.15
N SER A 78 -4.34 2.99 12.74
CA SER A 78 -4.90 2.04 13.71
C SER A 78 -3.83 1.42 14.58
N MET A 79 -2.58 1.43 14.11
CA MET A 79 -1.44 0.93 14.87
C MET A 79 -0.59 2.07 15.44
N LYS A 80 -1.13 3.28 15.42
CA LYS A 80 -0.44 4.49 15.88
C LYS A 80 0.83 4.76 15.09
N LEU A 81 0.80 4.43 13.82
CA LEU A 81 1.88 4.72 12.88
C LEU A 81 1.43 5.79 11.91
N GLU A 82 2.38 6.55 11.42
CA GLU A 82 2.12 7.54 10.41
C GLU A 82 2.67 7.05 9.09
N LEU A 83 1.84 7.09 8.04
CA LEU A 83 2.30 6.73 6.71
C LEU A 83 2.89 7.97 6.06
N ALA A 84 4.17 7.91 5.74
CA ALA A 84 4.86 8.99 5.04
C ALA A 84 5.39 8.48 3.72
N ILE A 85 5.18 9.26 2.68
CA ILE A 85 5.66 8.94 1.34
C ILE A 85 6.55 10.09 0.90
N GLU A 86 7.78 9.78 0.50
CA GLU A 86 8.73 10.79 0.11
C GLU A 86 8.97 10.77 -1.39
N LEU A 87 9.19 11.94 -1.93
CA LEU A 87 9.65 12.04 -3.30
C LEU A 87 11.17 11.96 -3.28
N VAL A 88 11.71 11.07 -4.08
CA VAL A 88 13.14 10.86 -4.14
C VAL A 88 13.63 11.38 -5.48
N LYS A 89 14.67 12.22 -5.43
CA LYS A 89 15.25 12.76 -6.65
C LYS A 89 16.05 11.66 -7.34
N ARG A 90 15.85 11.57 -8.64
CA ARG A 90 16.51 10.52 -9.44
C ARG A 90 17.74 11.05 -10.11
#